data_5c5c544614f3c656bf30f93beaee27a8
#
_entry.id   5c5c544614f3c656bf30f93beaee27a8
#
_cell.length_a   1.000
_cell.length_b   1.000
_cell.length_c   1.000
_cell.angle_alpha   90.00
_cell.angle_beta   90.00
_cell.angle_gamma   90.00
#
_symmetry.space_group_name_H-M   'P 1'
#
loop_
_entity.id
_entity.type
_entity.pdbx_description
1 polymer ?
#
loop_
_entity_poly.entity_id
_entity_poly.type
_entity_poly.pdbx_seq_one_letter_code
_entity_poly.pdbx_strand_id
1 'polypeptide(L)'
;MDKNELRHSIFATAKREGSLKESVIKHAGDYGINDVEELLPQAKQLTPEFVNSDVEWVDKVLQKVHKSPFARVKTLFLDITAETLRAKGYIKGTEKVEHVFELIKRNTEPTTIYTKQKIDRDDVIDVTDFPLVSWIKQEMELKLNEELARAILLGDGRVPGDPYKIDEECIRPIVKDDDLYSVKVELPADFMANQDYTQFIKTVARNRKKYKGSGSPALFASEDTIAELLLIEDSTGRLIYPTVEALKSALRVSDIIAVPELEGFVRETKDGKVHTVLGIIANLADYSLGADKGGEKALFDDFDIDFNQMKYLLETRRSGALVKPYSALIIENVE
;
A
#
# COMPACT_ATOMS: atom_id res chain seq x y z
N MET A 1 52.82 -20.23 21.81
CA MET A 1 52.93 -19.66 20.43
C MET A 1 53.55 -18.28 20.54
N ASP A 2 54.68 -18.05 19.83
CA ASP A 2 55.29 -16.72 19.87
C ASP A 2 54.42 -15.71 19.12
N LYS A 3 54.46 -14.42 19.54
CA LYS A 3 53.64 -13.35 18.93
C LYS A 3 53.82 -13.23 17.40
N ASN A 4 54.96 -13.55 16.89
CA ASN A 4 55.24 -13.52 15.46
C ASN A 4 54.64 -14.74 14.73
N GLU A 5 54.66 -15.91 15.33
CA GLU A 5 54.01 -17.10 14.79
C GLU A 5 52.47 -16.94 14.76
N LEU A 6 51.89 -16.33 15.83
CA LEU A 6 50.48 -16.04 15.88
C LEU A 6 50.04 -15.05 14.77
N ARG A 7 50.80 -13.97 14.57
CA ARG A 7 50.57 -13.03 13.47
C ARG A 7 50.63 -13.71 12.11
N HIS A 8 51.64 -14.54 11.88
CA HIS A 8 51.79 -15.26 10.60
C HIS A 8 50.64 -16.23 10.35
N SER A 9 50.17 -16.94 11.37
CA SER A 9 49.03 -17.85 11.25
C SER A 9 47.72 -17.12 10.94
N ILE A 10 47.45 -15.98 11.62
CA ILE A 10 46.29 -15.14 11.37
C ILE A 10 46.28 -14.59 9.94
N PHE A 11 47.42 -14.05 9.48
CA PHE A 11 47.51 -13.53 8.11
C PHE A 11 47.43 -14.62 7.04
N ALA A 12 47.96 -15.79 7.28
CA ALA A 12 47.87 -16.92 6.36
C ALA A 12 46.42 -17.43 6.23
N THR A 13 45.72 -17.51 7.34
CA THR A 13 44.30 -17.93 7.36
C THR A 13 43.40 -16.86 6.73
N ALA A 14 43.60 -15.59 7.03
CA ALA A 14 42.86 -14.47 6.45
C ALA A 14 43.04 -14.37 4.95
N LYS A 15 44.28 -14.64 4.44
CA LYS A 15 44.53 -14.66 3.01
C LYS A 15 43.83 -15.81 2.29
N ARG A 16 43.64 -16.94 2.96
CA ARG A 16 42.91 -18.09 2.43
C ARG A 16 41.39 -17.91 2.45
N GLU A 17 40.87 -17.25 3.46
CA GLU A 17 39.42 -17.04 3.68
C GLU A 17 38.91 -15.71 3.13
N GLY A 18 39.80 -14.81 2.70
CA GLY A 18 39.45 -13.55 2.05
C GLY A 18 39.05 -12.40 3.00
N SER A 19 38.91 -12.69 4.32
CA SER A 19 38.55 -11.69 5.34
C SER A 19 39.34 -11.95 6.62
N LEU A 20 40.00 -10.93 7.13
CA LEU A 20 40.74 -11.01 8.41
C LEU A 20 39.79 -11.17 9.58
N LYS A 21 38.65 -10.50 9.57
CA LYS A 21 37.63 -10.54 10.63
C LYS A 21 37.00 -11.92 10.73
N GLU A 22 36.53 -12.46 9.61
CA GLU A 22 35.91 -13.79 9.59
C GLU A 22 36.90 -14.89 10.02
N SER A 23 38.16 -14.78 9.58
CA SER A 23 39.22 -15.70 9.98
C SER A 23 39.48 -15.66 11.51
N VAL A 24 39.50 -14.46 12.11
CA VAL A 24 39.70 -14.31 13.58
C VAL A 24 38.50 -14.86 14.35
N ILE A 25 37.30 -14.58 13.91
CA ILE A 25 36.09 -15.08 14.57
C ILE A 25 36.00 -16.61 14.53
N LYS A 26 36.25 -17.18 13.36
CA LYS A 26 36.13 -18.63 13.11
C LYS A 26 37.20 -19.46 13.83
N HIS A 27 38.41 -18.92 13.96
CA HIS A 27 39.56 -19.58 14.57
C HIS A 27 39.97 -18.99 15.92
N ALA A 28 39.04 -18.27 16.58
CA ALA A 28 39.33 -17.58 17.84
C ALA A 28 39.92 -18.51 18.93
N GLY A 29 39.37 -19.74 19.06
CA GLY A 29 39.85 -20.75 19.98
C GLY A 29 41.28 -21.21 19.68
N ASP A 30 41.65 -21.34 18.40
CA ASP A 30 43.00 -21.75 17.96
C ASP A 30 44.02 -20.66 18.28
N TYR A 31 43.58 -19.41 18.30
CA TYR A 31 44.43 -18.25 18.63
C TYR A 31 44.47 -17.92 20.12
N GLY A 32 43.76 -18.70 20.95
CA GLY A 32 43.69 -18.47 22.39
C GLY A 32 42.83 -17.30 22.79
N ILE A 33 41.88 -16.89 21.91
CA ILE A 33 40.90 -15.86 22.15
C ILE A 33 39.69 -16.55 22.77
N ASN A 34 39.49 -16.43 24.08
CA ASN A 34 38.42 -17.08 24.81
C ASN A 34 37.09 -16.29 24.74
N ASP A 35 37.17 -15.00 24.48
CA ASP A 35 36.00 -14.13 24.38
C ASP A 35 36.11 -13.19 23.19
N VAL A 36 35.52 -13.60 22.09
CA VAL A 36 35.49 -12.81 20.85
C VAL A 36 34.63 -11.55 21.01
N GLU A 37 33.65 -11.60 21.93
CA GLU A 37 32.72 -10.49 22.19
C GLU A 37 33.42 -9.33 22.89
N GLU A 38 34.41 -9.62 23.75
CA GLU A 38 35.21 -8.59 24.45
C GLU A 38 36.20 -7.90 23.48
N LEU A 39 36.77 -8.66 22.54
CA LEU A 39 37.71 -8.14 21.54
C LEU A 39 37.03 -7.46 20.36
N LEU A 40 35.86 -7.92 19.99
CA LEU A 40 35.06 -7.40 18.87
C LEU A 40 33.61 -7.19 19.36
N PRO A 41 33.37 -6.22 20.23
CA PRO A 41 32.03 -6.00 20.81
C PRO A 41 30.95 -5.71 19.76
N GLN A 42 31.35 -5.29 18.56
CA GLN A 42 30.45 -5.06 17.44
C GLN A 42 30.28 -6.29 16.54
N ALA A 43 30.96 -7.41 16.80
CA ALA A 43 30.85 -8.63 15.98
C ALA A 43 29.45 -9.26 16.02
N LYS A 44 28.63 -8.89 16.99
CA LYS A 44 27.21 -9.24 17.12
C LYS A 44 26.25 -8.10 16.76
N GLN A 45 26.72 -7.04 16.12
CA GLN A 45 25.81 -6.04 15.63
C GLN A 45 24.95 -6.69 14.53
N LEU A 46 23.77 -7.12 14.96
CA LEU A 46 22.71 -7.58 14.07
C LEU A 46 22.46 -6.50 13.02
N THR A 47 22.23 -6.90 11.79
CA THR A 47 21.66 -6.00 10.80
C THR A 47 20.46 -5.32 11.43
N PRO A 48 20.38 -3.98 11.45
CA PRO A 48 19.21 -3.33 12.02
C PRO A 48 17.98 -3.85 11.28
N GLU A 49 17.07 -4.40 12.03
CA GLU A 49 15.76 -4.79 11.50
C GLU A 49 14.90 -3.52 11.41
N PHE A 50 14.06 -3.44 10.38
CA PHE A 50 13.07 -2.39 10.29
C PHE A 50 12.06 -2.60 11.41
N VAL A 51 12.09 -1.74 12.43
CA VAL A 51 11.11 -1.76 13.51
C VAL A 51 9.78 -1.25 12.95
N ASN A 52 8.72 -2.04 13.04
CA ASN A 52 7.35 -1.71 12.64
C ASN A 52 7.11 -1.53 11.12
N SER A 53 7.75 -2.30 10.29
CA SER A 53 7.33 -2.35 8.88
C SER A 53 6.24 -3.42 8.70
N ASP A 54 5.00 -3.10 8.99
CA ASP A 54 3.88 -3.91 8.49
C ASP A 54 3.68 -3.59 7.01
N VAL A 55 4.58 -4.13 6.19
CA VAL A 55 4.61 -3.91 4.73
C VAL A 55 3.81 -4.96 3.96
N GLU A 56 3.26 -5.95 4.63
CA GLU A 56 2.54 -7.03 3.96
C GLU A 56 1.34 -6.52 3.15
N TRP A 57 0.60 -5.56 3.70
CA TRP A 57 -0.52 -4.95 3.00
C TRP A 57 -0.08 -4.14 1.78
N VAL A 58 1.08 -3.46 1.86
CA VAL A 58 1.66 -2.67 0.75
C VAL A 58 1.95 -3.57 -0.45
N ASP A 59 2.60 -4.70 -0.20
CA ASP A 59 2.91 -5.67 -1.25
C ASP A 59 1.64 -6.27 -1.84
N LYS A 60 0.65 -6.62 -1.02
CA LYS A 60 -0.65 -7.12 -1.48
C LYS A 60 -1.38 -6.10 -2.36
N VAL A 61 -1.30 -4.80 -2.03
CA VAL A 61 -1.89 -3.72 -2.84
C VAL A 61 -1.15 -3.59 -4.17
N LEU A 62 0.16 -3.38 -4.14
CA LEU A 62 0.96 -3.10 -5.34
C LEU A 62 1.08 -4.28 -6.31
N GLN A 63 0.95 -5.51 -5.83
CA GLN A 63 0.93 -6.70 -6.68
C GLN A 63 -0.41 -6.89 -7.39
N LYS A 64 -1.52 -6.57 -6.72
CA LYS A 64 -2.88 -6.75 -7.28
C LYS A 64 -3.30 -5.63 -8.24
N VAL A 65 -2.65 -4.46 -8.19
CA VAL A 65 -2.94 -3.33 -9.08
C VAL A 65 -2.48 -3.63 -10.51
N HIS A 66 -3.34 -3.30 -11.49
CA HIS A 66 -2.99 -3.44 -12.91
C HIS A 66 -1.93 -2.40 -13.31
N LYS A 67 -0.75 -2.87 -13.68
CA LYS A 67 0.36 -2.01 -14.11
C LYS A 67 0.25 -1.74 -15.62
N SER A 68 0.08 -0.47 -15.97
CA SER A 68 0.04 -0.01 -17.36
C SER A 68 1.43 0.48 -17.80
N PRO A 69 1.89 0.12 -19.01
CA PRO A 69 3.16 0.62 -19.56
C PRO A 69 3.06 2.08 -20.02
N PHE A 70 1.88 2.69 -19.94
CA PHE A 70 1.63 4.06 -20.37
C PHE A 70 1.56 4.98 -19.14
N ALA A 71 2.20 6.14 -19.23
CA ALA A 71 2.21 7.13 -18.15
C ALA A 71 0.83 7.69 -17.81
N ARG A 72 -0.10 7.71 -18.75
CA ARG A 72 -1.46 8.24 -18.60
C ARG A 72 -2.48 7.11 -18.62
N VAL A 73 -3.37 7.10 -17.67
CA VAL A 73 -4.54 6.21 -17.68
C VAL A 73 -5.67 6.92 -18.43
N LYS A 74 -6.08 6.34 -19.54
CA LYS A 74 -7.19 6.84 -20.36
C LYS A 74 -8.23 5.76 -20.50
N THR A 75 -9.46 6.07 -20.13
CA THR A 75 -10.59 5.16 -20.30
C THR A 75 -11.76 5.87 -20.93
N LEU A 76 -12.53 5.11 -21.69
CA LEU A 76 -13.73 5.53 -22.35
C LEU A 76 -14.82 4.50 -22.05
N PHE A 77 -15.87 4.89 -21.36
CA PHE A 77 -17.00 4.02 -21.09
C PHE A 77 -18.29 4.60 -21.65
N LEU A 78 -19.13 3.69 -22.12
CA LEU A 78 -20.50 3.98 -22.49
C LEU A 78 -21.40 3.54 -21.33
N ASP A 79 -22.18 4.44 -20.76
CA ASP A 79 -23.16 4.07 -19.75
C ASP A 79 -24.38 3.43 -20.44
N ILE A 80 -24.39 2.09 -20.45
CA ILE A 80 -25.51 1.30 -20.99
C ILE A 80 -26.53 0.92 -19.92
N THR A 81 -26.35 1.37 -18.67
CA THR A 81 -27.27 1.06 -17.56
C THR A 81 -28.42 2.03 -17.47
N ALA A 82 -28.34 3.16 -18.17
CA ALA A 82 -29.40 4.16 -18.19
C ALA A 82 -30.71 3.56 -18.73
N GLU A 83 -31.80 3.83 -18.05
CA GLU A 83 -33.13 3.31 -18.42
C GLU A 83 -33.56 3.77 -19.82
N THR A 84 -33.05 4.91 -20.26
CA THR A 84 -33.25 5.47 -21.61
C THR A 84 -32.70 4.59 -22.72
N LEU A 85 -31.72 3.73 -22.43
CA LEU A 85 -31.05 2.83 -23.39
C LEU A 85 -31.72 1.45 -23.52
N ARG A 86 -32.78 1.20 -22.74
CA ARG A 86 -33.51 -0.07 -22.86
C ARG A 86 -34.14 -0.19 -24.25
N ALA A 87 -34.00 -1.39 -24.85
CA ALA A 87 -34.66 -1.72 -26.10
C ALA A 87 -36.18 -1.53 -25.96
N LYS A 88 -36.77 -0.86 -26.94
CA LYS A 88 -38.21 -0.54 -26.97
C LYS A 88 -38.91 -1.37 -28.03
N GLY A 89 -40.15 -1.79 -27.73
CA GLY A 89 -41.01 -2.41 -28.73
C GLY A 89 -41.36 -1.42 -29.83
N TYR A 90 -41.51 -1.89 -31.04
CA TYR A 90 -41.91 -1.08 -32.18
C TYR A 90 -43.39 -1.22 -32.47
N ILE A 91 -44.10 -0.09 -32.55
CA ILE A 91 -45.50 -0.01 -33.00
C ILE A 91 -45.45 0.43 -34.47
N LYS A 92 -46.06 -0.37 -35.35
CA LYS A 92 -46.09 -0.10 -36.80
C LYS A 92 -46.69 1.29 -37.12
N GLY A 93 -45.92 2.13 -37.82
CA GLY A 93 -46.34 3.47 -38.18
C GLY A 93 -45.94 4.58 -37.21
N THR A 94 -45.21 4.29 -36.12
CA THR A 94 -44.63 5.29 -35.24
C THR A 94 -43.17 5.53 -35.52
N GLU A 95 -42.66 6.73 -35.17
CA GLU A 95 -41.25 7.07 -35.26
C GLU A 95 -40.45 6.28 -34.24
N LYS A 96 -39.26 5.79 -34.63
CA LYS A 96 -38.32 5.15 -33.71
C LYS A 96 -37.53 6.22 -32.97
N VAL A 97 -37.57 6.15 -31.65
CA VAL A 97 -36.83 7.08 -30.77
C VAL A 97 -35.36 6.73 -30.79
N GLU A 98 -34.53 7.69 -31.16
CA GLU A 98 -33.08 7.57 -31.12
C GLU A 98 -32.56 7.61 -29.66
N HIS A 99 -31.45 6.89 -29.40
CA HIS A 99 -30.76 6.92 -28.14
C HIS A 99 -29.53 7.82 -28.26
N VAL A 100 -29.41 8.76 -27.34
CA VAL A 100 -28.21 9.58 -27.20
C VAL A 100 -27.27 8.88 -26.20
N PHE A 101 -26.08 8.54 -26.67
CA PHE A 101 -25.06 7.93 -25.85
C PHE A 101 -24.19 9.00 -25.22
N GLU A 102 -24.00 8.91 -23.92
CA GLU A 102 -23.01 9.72 -23.20
C GLU A 102 -21.73 8.92 -23.01
N LEU A 103 -20.62 9.48 -23.48
CA LEU A 103 -19.30 8.89 -23.36
C LEU A 103 -18.60 9.44 -22.11
N ILE A 104 -18.43 8.58 -21.12
CA ILE A 104 -17.68 8.91 -19.90
C ILE A 104 -16.20 8.75 -20.21
N LYS A 105 -15.49 9.89 -20.23
CA LYS A 105 -14.05 9.94 -20.45
C LYS A 105 -13.34 10.14 -19.12
N ARG A 106 -12.30 9.34 -18.88
CA ARG A 106 -11.40 9.54 -17.76
C ARG A 106 -9.97 9.63 -18.27
N ASN A 107 -9.25 10.62 -17.80
CA ASN A 107 -7.84 10.83 -18.11
C ASN A 107 -7.12 11.26 -16.84
N THR A 108 -5.94 10.67 -16.58
CA THR A 108 -5.06 11.09 -15.49
C THR A 108 -3.73 11.51 -16.07
N GLU A 109 -3.08 12.46 -15.39
CA GLU A 109 -1.73 12.89 -15.72
C GLU A 109 -0.74 12.32 -14.71
N PRO A 110 0.51 12.01 -15.11
CA PRO A 110 1.50 11.47 -14.20
C PRO A 110 2.04 12.56 -13.27
N THR A 111 2.20 12.23 -12.00
CA THR A 111 2.90 13.03 -10.98
C THR A 111 4.16 12.34 -10.51
N THR A 112 5.14 13.10 -10.05
CA THR A 112 6.39 12.56 -9.49
C THR A 112 6.26 12.41 -7.98
N ILE A 113 6.57 11.22 -7.50
CA ILE A 113 6.66 10.89 -6.08
C ILE A 113 8.12 10.57 -5.80
N TYR A 114 8.67 11.13 -4.74
CA TYR A 114 10.06 10.95 -4.42
C TYR A 114 10.29 10.81 -2.92
N THR A 115 11.39 10.17 -2.58
CA THR A 115 11.99 10.19 -1.24
C THR A 115 13.46 10.57 -1.37
N LYS A 116 13.94 11.41 -0.47
CA LYS A 116 15.31 11.91 -0.47
C LYS A 116 15.91 11.77 0.91
N GLN A 117 17.07 11.17 0.97
CA GLN A 117 17.84 11.01 2.20
C GLN A 117 19.25 11.55 2.01
N LYS A 118 19.88 11.96 3.11
CA LYS A 118 21.26 12.37 3.17
C LYS A 118 21.93 11.70 4.36
N ILE A 119 23.18 11.34 4.18
CA ILE A 119 24.00 10.74 5.23
C ILE A 119 25.37 11.35 5.21
N ASP A 120 25.95 11.54 6.39
CA ASP A 120 27.31 12.03 6.51
C ASP A 120 28.30 10.97 6.00
N ARG A 121 29.34 11.44 5.33
CA ARG A 121 30.37 10.53 4.80
C ARG A 121 31.12 9.82 5.91
N ASP A 122 31.36 10.51 7.01
CA ASP A 122 32.08 9.93 8.14
C ASP A 122 31.29 8.78 8.78
N ASP A 123 29.97 8.92 8.90
CA ASP A 123 29.09 7.83 9.35
C ASP A 123 29.15 6.61 8.43
N VAL A 124 29.26 6.80 7.12
CA VAL A 124 29.41 5.69 6.15
C VAL A 124 30.76 4.99 6.32
N ILE A 125 31.82 5.75 6.67
CA ILE A 125 33.17 5.20 6.85
C ILE A 125 33.27 4.47 8.19
N ASP A 126 32.68 5.02 9.23
CA ASP A 126 32.73 4.46 10.60
C ASP A 126 31.95 3.16 10.74
N VAL A 127 30.87 3.00 9.96
CA VAL A 127 30.06 1.77 9.92
C VAL A 127 30.63 0.79 8.89
N THR A 128 31.79 0.22 9.18
CA THR A 128 32.49 -0.70 8.27
C THR A 128 31.87 -2.10 8.16
N ASP A 129 31.08 -2.50 9.13
CA ASP A 129 30.58 -3.88 9.29
C ASP A 129 29.18 -4.09 8.72
N PHE A 130 28.51 -3.02 8.31
CA PHE A 130 27.14 -3.06 7.84
C PHE A 130 27.00 -2.35 6.49
N PRO A 131 26.28 -2.93 5.51
CA PRO A 131 26.05 -2.28 4.21
C PRO A 131 25.03 -1.15 4.33
N LEU A 132 25.35 -0.09 5.08
CA LEU A 132 24.48 1.02 5.43
C LEU A 132 23.80 1.64 4.20
N VAL A 133 24.56 1.83 3.12
CA VAL A 133 24.03 2.40 1.87
C VAL A 133 22.96 1.50 1.24
N SER A 134 23.16 0.18 1.25
CA SER A 134 22.18 -0.77 0.73
C SER A 134 20.92 -0.79 1.58
N TRP A 135 21.07 -0.69 2.89
CA TRP A 135 19.96 -0.63 3.83
C TRP A 135 19.13 0.66 3.65
N ILE A 136 19.78 1.82 3.53
CA ILE A 136 19.10 3.10 3.26
C ILE A 136 18.30 3.03 1.94
N LYS A 137 18.89 2.45 0.89
CA LYS A 137 18.18 2.28 -0.39
C LYS A 137 16.95 1.39 -0.25
N GLN A 138 17.03 0.32 0.52
CA GLN A 138 15.88 -0.55 0.82
C GLN A 138 14.81 0.17 1.62
N GLU A 139 15.19 0.93 2.65
CA GLU A 139 14.26 1.73 3.44
C GLU A 139 13.53 2.78 2.58
N MET A 140 14.28 3.50 1.73
CA MET A 140 13.69 4.46 0.80
C MET A 140 12.69 3.79 -0.15
N GLU A 141 12.98 2.58 -0.62
CA GLU A 141 12.08 1.83 -1.48
C GLU A 141 10.81 1.39 -0.75
N LEU A 142 10.93 0.91 0.49
CA LEU A 142 9.79 0.55 1.33
C LEU A 142 8.89 1.76 1.57
N LYS A 143 9.47 2.90 1.96
CA LYS A 143 8.70 4.13 2.21
C LYS A 143 8.03 4.68 0.94
N LEU A 144 8.69 4.61 -0.21
CA LEU A 144 8.08 5.00 -1.47
C LEU A 144 6.90 4.10 -1.85
N ASN A 145 7.02 2.79 -1.64
CA ASN A 145 5.95 1.82 -1.89
C ASN A 145 4.77 2.01 -0.93
N GLU A 146 5.04 2.22 0.36
CA GLU A 146 4.03 2.49 1.39
C GLU A 146 3.21 3.74 1.04
N GLU A 147 3.88 4.85 0.72
CA GLU A 147 3.20 6.08 0.33
C GLU A 147 2.39 5.92 -0.96
N LEU A 148 2.89 5.15 -1.93
CA LEU A 148 2.16 4.85 -3.15
C LEU A 148 0.92 3.98 -2.89
N ALA A 149 1.02 2.94 -2.07
CA ALA A 149 -0.11 2.09 -1.70
C ALA A 149 -1.18 2.88 -0.94
N ARG A 150 -0.75 3.75 -0.02
CA ARG A 150 -1.62 4.67 0.71
C ARG A 150 -2.33 5.65 -0.24
N ALA A 151 -1.58 6.27 -1.16
CA ALA A 151 -2.16 7.18 -2.16
C ALA A 151 -3.21 6.50 -3.04
N ILE A 152 -3.06 5.22 -3.37
CA ILE A 152 -4.04 4.44 -4.14
C ILE A 152 -5.33 4.21 -3.35
N LEU A 153 -5.25 3.82 -2.08
CA LEU A 153 -6.42 3.48 -1.27
C LEU A 153 -7.11 4.72 -0.69
N LEU A 154 -6.37 5.57 0.02
CA LEU A 154 -6.88 6.61 0.91
C LEU A 154 -6.52 8.03 0.47
N GLY A 155 -5.40 8.17 -0.23
CA GLY A 155 -4.68 9.42 -0.42
C GLY A 155 -3.53 9.56 0.57
N ASP A 156 -2.69 10.55 0.38
CA ASP A 156 -1.47 10.75 1.18
C ASP A 156 -1.72 11.33 2.59
N GLY A 157 -2.96 11.65 2.92
CA GLY A 157 -3.34 12.21 4.23
C GLY A 157 -2.92 13.66 4.47
N ARG A 158 -2.18 14.30 3.55
CA ARG A 158 -1.78 15.69 3.69
C ARG A 158 -2.94 16.63 3.39
N VAL A 159 -2.93 17.79 4.05
CA VAL A 159 -3.98 18.81 3.86
C VAL A 159 -3.92 19.43 2.45
N PRO A 160 -5.04 19.88 1.89
CA PRO A 160 -5.04 20.62 0.64
C PRO A 160 -4.16 21.88 0.76
N GLY A 161 -3.26 22.09 -0.20
CA GLY A 161 -2.32 23.22 -0.20
C GLY A 161 -0.93 22.91 0.37
N ASP A 162 -0.70 21.74 0.93
CA ASP A 162 0.64 21.27 1.28
C ASP A 162 1.48 21.11 0.00
N PRO A 163 2.68 21.74 -0.11
CA PRO A 163 3.53 21.61 -1.29
C PRO A 163 4.05 20.18 -1.55
N TYR A 164 3.98 19.32 -0.54
CA TYR A 164 4.40 17.90 -0.64
C TYR A 164 3.24 16.94 -0.87
N LYS A 165 2.00 17.46 -0.99
CA LYS A 165 0.84 16.62 -1.27
C LYS A 165 0.94 15.94 -2.62
N ILE A 166 0.67 14.65 -2.66
CA ILE A 166 0.48 13.91 -3.90
C ILE A 166 -0.83 14.36 -4.52
N ASP A 167 -0.78 14.79 -5.79
CA ASP A 167 -1.96 15.26 -6.50
C ASP A 167 -2.98 14.12 -6.67
N GLU A 168 -4.12 14.28 -6.03
CA GLU A 168 -5.24 13.32 -6.06
C GLU A 168 -5.95 13.28 -7.43
N GLU A 169 -5.71 14.24 -8.32
CA GLU A 169 -6.19 14.15 -9.70
C GLU A 169 -5.28 13.25 -10.55
N CYS A 170 -4.01 13.17 -10.19
CA CYS A 170 -3.02 12.34 -10.85
C CYS A 170 -3.05 10.89 -10.37
N ILE A 171 -3.08 10.68 -9.04
CA ILE A 171 -3.31 9.38 -8.41
C ILE A 171 -4.60 9.49 -7.61
N ARG A 172 -5.67 8.98 -8.18
CA ARG A 172 -7.00 9.10 -7.57
C ARG A 172 -7.20 8.06 -6.48
N PRO A 173 -7.37 8.49 -5.20
CA PRO A 173 -7.62 7.56 -4.11
C PRO A 173 -8.99 6.88 -4.29
N ILE A 174 -9.03 5.57 -4.04
CA ILE A 174 -10.28 4.80 -4.17
C ILE A 174 -11.39 5.35 -3.27
N VAL A 175 -11.06 5.78 -2.05
CA VAL A 175 -12.02 6.33 -1.09
C VAL A 175 -12.61 7.66 -1.54
N LYS A 176 -11.81 8.52 -2.17
CA LYS A 176 -12.21 9.88 -2.57
C LYS A 176 -12.68 9.97 -4.01
N ASP A 177 -12.64 8.87 -4.75
CA ASP A 177 -13.02 8.84 -6.17
C ASP A 177 -14.52 9.15 -6.36
N ASP A 178 -14.90 9.52 -7.58
CA ASP A 178 -16.28 9.83 -7.95
C ASP A 178 -17.22 8.66 -7.66
N ASP A 179 -18.47 8.94 -7.29
CA ASP A 179 -19.48 7.94 -6.94
C ASP A 179 -19.79 6.95 -8.09
N LEU A 180 -19.51 7.35 -9.32
CA LEU A 180 -19.59 6.47 -10.47
C LEU A 180 -18.61 5.30 -10.38
N TYR A 181 -17.41 5.51 -9.87
CA TYR A 181 -16.37 4.49 -9.76
C TYR A 181 -16.35 3.83 -8.39
N SER A 182 -16.54 4.63 -7.35
CA SER A 182 -16.44 4.24 -5.95
C SER A 182 -17.77 4.54 -5.23
N VAL A 183 -18.60 3.51 -5.06
CA VAL A 183 -19.93 3.64 -4.46
C VAL A 183 -19.79 3.75 -2.95
N LYS A 184 -20.25 4.86 -2.39
CA LYS A 184 -20.32 5.07 -0.94
C LYS A 184 -21.56 4.39 -0.38
N VAL A 185 -21.36 3.68 0.71
CA VAL A 185 -22.41 2.91 1.41
C VAL A 185 -22.37 3.29 2.88
N GLU A 186 -23.38 4.06 3.28
CA GLU A 186 -23.51 4.51 4.65
C GLU A 186 -24.07 3.39 5.53
N LEU A 187 -23.51 3.26 6.73
CA LEU A 187 -24.05 2.43 7.79
C LEU A 187 -25.24 3.13 8.45
N PRO A 188 -26.13 2.38 9.13
CA PRO A 188 -27.22 2.99 9.89
C PRO A 188 -26.70 3.96 10.95
N ALA A 189 -27.43 5.04 11.20
CA ALA A 189 -27.04 6.11 12.11
C ALA A 189 -26.80 5.67 13.57
N ASP A 190 -27.38 4.53 13.97
CA ASP A 190 -27.23 3.94 15.29
C ASP A 190 -25.96 3.05 15.43
N PHE A 191 -25.21 2.88 14.34
CA PHE A 191 -24.01 2.04 14.34
C PHE A 191 -22.98 2.50 15.37
N MET A 192 -22.63 3.78 15.40
CA MET A 192 -21.59 4.31 16.33
C MET A 192 -22.03 4.22 17.80
N ALA A 193 -23.33 4.36 18.05
CA ALA A 193 -23.86 4.28 19.42
C ALA A 193 -23.83 2.85 19.99
N ASN A 194 -24.08 1.88 19.14
CA ASN A 194 -24.24 0.47 19.54
C ASN A 194 -23.03 -0.40 19.19
N GLN A 195 -22.14 0.06 18.31
CA GLN A 195 -21.01 -0.70 17.76
C GLN A 195 -21.41 -2.11 17.27
N ASP A 196 -22.62 -2.21 16.67
CA ASP A 196 -23.15 -3.48 16.17
C ASP A 196 -22.58 -3.81 14.78
N TYR A 197 -21.45 -4.47 14.76
CA TYR A 197 -20.80 -4.90 13.51
C TYR A 197 -21.60 -5.92 12.69
N THR A 198 -22.68 -6.48 13.24
CA THR A 198 -23.66 -7.26 12.44
C THR A 198 -24.29 -6.38 11.36
N GLN A 199 -24.49 -5.09 11.64
CA GLN A 199 -25.02 -4.12 10.68
C GLN A 199 -24.04 -3.89 9.52
N PHE A 200 -22.72 -3.89 9.78
CA PHE A 200 -21.72 -3.83 8.73
C PHE A 200 -21.90 -4.96 7.72
N ILE A 201 -21.95 -6.21 8.18
CA ILE A 201 -22.12 -7.38 7.32
C ILE A 201 -23.46 -7.33 6.55
N LYS A 202 -24.56 -6.98 7.23
CA LYS A 202 -25.88 -6.83 6.60
C LYS A 202 -25.87 -5.75 5.52
N THR A 203 -25.22 -4.62 5.77
CA THR A 203 -25.12 -3.50 4.85
C THR A 203 -24.27 -3.86 3.64
N VAL A 204 -23.14 -4.50 3.83
CA VAL A 204 -22.31 -5.04 2.74
C VAL A 204 -23.10 -6.03 1.88
N ALA A 205 -23.76 -7.02 2.50
CA ALA A 205 -24.53 -8.03 1.79
C ALA A 205 -25.65 -7.42 0.93
N ARG A 206 -26.39 -6.42 1.47
CA ARG A 206 -27.46 -5.74 0.75
C ARG A 206 -26.96 -4.87 -0.41
N ASN A 207 -25.82 -4.20 -0.23
CA ASN A 207 -25.24 -3.28 -1.22
C ASN A 207 -24.31 -3.96 -2.20
N ARG A 208 -23.99 -5.26 -2.02
CA ARG A 208 -23.12 -6.02 -2.92
C ARG A 208 -23.61 -6.02 -4.37
N LYS A 209 -24.92 -5.88 -4.60
CA LYS A 209 -25.54 -5.74 -5.93
C LYS A 209 -25.06 -4.49 -6.70
N LYS A 210 -24.60 -3.45 -6.00
CA LYS A 210 -24.11 -2.21 -6.60
C LYS A 210 -22.69 -2.38 -7.15
N TYR A 211 -21.93 -3.35 -6.66
CA TYR A 211 -20.58 -3.64 -7.15
C TYR A 211 -20.65 -4.31 -8.52
N LYS A 212 -19.94 -3.72 -9.50
CA LYS A 212 -19.83 -4.24 -10.86
C LYS A 212 -18.37 -4.40 -11.30
N GLY A 213 -17.43 -4.41 -10.36
CA GLY A 213 -16.01 -4.67 -10.59
C GLY A 213 -15.73 -6.05 -11.14
N SER A 214 -14.49 -6.27 -11.56
CA SER A 214 -14.04 -7.55 -12.09
C SER A 214 -13.82 -8.57 -10.97
N GLY A 215 -14.05 -9.84 -11.24
CA GLY A 215 -13.72 -10.97 -10.36
C GLY A 215 -14.25 -10.85 -8.93
N SER A 216 -13.50 -11.41 -7.98
CA SER A 216 -13.79 -11.32 -6.56
C SER A 216 -12.97 -10.20 -5.93
N PRO A 217 -13.61 -9.19 -5.30
CA PRO A 217 -12.91 -8.13 -4.62
C PRO A 217 -12.27 -8.59 -3.31
N ALA A 218 -11.34 -7.82 -2.78
CA ALA A 218 -10.84 -7.93 -1.42
C ALA A 218 -11.48 -6.87 -0.52
N LEU A 219 -11.54 -7.15 0.78
CA LEU A 219 -11.86 -6.18 1.82
C LEU A 219 -10.55 -5.61 2.36
N PHE A 220 -10.45 -4.29 2.41
CA PHE A 220 -9.41 -3.54 3.11
C PHE A 220 -10.09 -2.87 4.30
N ALA A 221 -9.61 -3.12 5.51
CA ALA A 221 -10.14 -2.56 6.74
C ALA A 221 -9.01 -2.43 7.78
N SER A 222 -9.23 -1.67 8.86
CA SER A 222 -8.31 -1.67 10.00
C SER A 222 -8.34 -3.02 10.72
N GLU A 223 -7.24 -3.36 11.41
CA GLU A 223 -7.19 -4.59 12.22
C GLU A 223 -8.28 -4.60 13.28
N ASP A 224 -8.57 -3.46 13.91
CA ASP A 224 -9.66 -3.33 14.88
C ASP A 224 -11.01 -3.67 14.27
N THR A 225 -11.32 -3.16 13.07
CA THR A 225 -12.57 -3.50 12.38
C THR A 225 -12.65 -4.99 12.07
N ILE A 226 -11.54 -5.61 11.66
CA ILE A 226 -11.49 -7.05 11.37
C ILE A 226 -11.71 -7.87 12.64
N ALA A 227 -11.06 -7.47 13.75
CA ALA A 227 -11.22 -8.12 15.04
C ALA A 227 -12.68 -8.06 15.53
N GLU A 228 -13.30 -6.89 15.47
CA GLU A 228 -14.70 -6.71 15.86
C GLU A 228 -15.67 -7.54 14.99
N LEU A 229 -15.39 -7.67 13.68
CA LEU A 229 -16.16 -8.53 12.79
C LEU A 229 -16.05 -10.02 13.14
N LEU A 230 -14.90 -10.47 13.64
CA LEU A 230 -14.67 -11.84 14.08
C LEU A 230 -15.30 -12.12 15.46
N LEU A 231 -15.42 -11.10 16.31
CA LEU A 231 -15.99 -11.19 17.65
C LEU A 231 -17.52 -11.15 17.67
N ILE A 232 -18.19 -11.10 16.53
CA ILE A 232 -19.66 -11.11 16.48
C ILE A 232 -20.20 -12.43 17.02
N GLU A 233 -21.02 -12.35 18.08
CA GLU A 233 -21.63 -13.49 18.75
C GLU A 233 -23.10 -13.63 18.37
N ASP A 234 -23.61 -14.85 18.48
CA ASP A 234 -25.04 -15.14 18.43
C ASP A 234 -25.70 -14.94 19.81
N SER A 235 -27.02 -15.11 19.91
CA SER A 235 -27.76 -14.98 21.16
C SER A 235 -27.35 -16.00 22.26
N THR A 236 -26.50 -16.97 21.92
CA THR A 236 -26.01 -18.00 22.86
C THR A 236 -24.54 -17.78 23.25
N GLY A 237 -23.90 -16.68 22.80
CA GLY A 237 -22.49 -16.38 23.07
C GLY A 237 -21.51 -17.18 22.23
N ARG A 238 -21.95 -17.67 21.04
CA ARG A 238 -21.05 -18.35 20.11
C ARG A 238 -20.64 -17.38 19.01
N LEU A 239 -19.37 -17.39 18.64
CA LEU A 239 -18.89 -16.62 17.50
C LEU A 239 -19.58 -17.10 16.21
N ILE A 240 -20.17 -16.14 15.47
CA ILE A 240 -20.81 -16.42 14.18
C ILE A 240 -19.73 -16.67 13.11
N TYR A 241 -18.61 -15.95 13.18
CA TYR A 241 -17.49 -16.06 12.23
C TYR A 241 -16.21 -16.43 12.97
N PRO A 242 -16.02 -17.71 13.36
CA PRO A 242 -14.89 -18.14 14.19
C PRO A 242 -13.55 -18.12 13.42
N THR A 243 -13.57 -17.91 12.12
CA THR A 243 -12.38 -17.86 11.27
C THR A 243 -12.50 -16.79 10.20
N VAL A 244 -11.36 -16.27 9.76
CA VAL A 244 -11.27 -15.31 8.66
C VAL A 244 -11.93 -15.84 7.38
N GLU A 245 -11.82 -17.14 7.12
CA GLU A 245 -12.43 -17.78 5.95
C GLU A 245 -13.96 -17.76 6.00
N ALA A 246 -14.55 -17.93 7.18
CA ALA A 246 -16.00 -17.83 7.37
C ALA A 246 -16.47 -16.39 7.09
N LEU A 247 -15.71 -15.40 7.56
CA LEU A 247 -15.97 -13.98 7.32
C LEU A 247 -15.83 -13.62 5.83
N LYS A 248 -14.79 -14.11 5.14
CA LYS A 248 -14.62 -13.95 3.68
C LYS A 248 -15.82 -14.47 2.90
N SER A 249 -16.30 -15.65 3.28
CA SER A 249 -17.48 -16.26 2.64
C SER A 249 -18.75 -15.45 2.87
N ALA A 250 -18.96 -14.92 4.07
CA ALA A 250 -20.11 -14.10 4.41
C ALA A 250 -20.14 -12.76 3.63
N LEU A 251 -18.99 -12.12 3.51
CA LEU A 251 -18.83 -10.86 2.78
C LEU A 251 -18.67 -11.07 1.26
N ARG A 252 -18.49 -12.31 0.81
CA ARG A 252 -18.22 -12.67 -0.59
C ARG A 252 -16.99 -11.96 -1.16
N VAL A 253 -15.91 -11.96 -0.38
CA VAL A 253 -14.62 -11.38 -0.77
C VAL A 253 -13.58 -12.49 -0.95
N SER A 254 -12.58 -12.22 -1.77
CA SER A 254 -11.47 -13.17 -2.02
C SER A 254 -10.44 -13.12 -0.90
N ASP A 255 -10.28 -11.97 -0.29
CA ASP A 255 -9.26 -11.73 0.73
C ASP A 255 -9.69 -10.63 1.70
N ILE A 256 -9.11 -10.64 2.90
CA ILE A 256 -9.25 -9.58 3.89
C ILE A 256 -7.84 -9.11 4.20
N ILE A 257 -7.60 -7.82 4.03
CA ILE A 257 -6.28 -7.20 4.15
C ILE A 257 -6.40 -6.11 5.20
N ALA A 258 -5.64 -6.27 6.28
CA ALA A 258 -5.50 -5.24 7.30
C ALA A 258 -4.67 -4.08 6.76
N VAL A 259 -5.16 -2.87 6.91
CA VAL A 259 -4.51 -1.63 6.50
C VAL A 259 -4.50 -0.69 7.71
N PRO A 260 -3.34 -0.49 8.35
CA PRO A 260 -3.24 0.32 9.57
C PRO A 260 -3.76 1.75 9.38
N GLU A 261 -3.54 2.34 8.21
CA GLU A 261 -3.94 3.73 7.91
C GLU A 261 -5.46 3.92 7.79
N LEU A 262 -6.26 2.84 7.81
CA LEU A 262 -7.71 2.91 7.89
C LEU A 262 -8.23 3.10 9.30
N GLU A 263 -7.38 2.95 10.31
CA GLU A 263 -7.76 3.19 11.70
C GLU A 263 -8.07 4.67 11.89
N GLY A 264 -9.32 4.97 12.27
CA GLY A 264 -9.80 6.33 12.45
C GLY A 264 -9.76 7.21 11.20
N PHE A 265 -9.64 6.63 10.01
CA PHE A 265 -9.60 7.41 8.77
C PHE A 265 -10.95 8.07 8.49
N VAL A 266 -10.93 9.38 8.30
CA VAL A 266 -12.10 10.18 8.00
C VAL A 266 -12.04 10.80 6.61
N ARG A 267 -13.18 10.84 5.95
CA ARG A 267 -13.34 11.47 4.65
C ARG A 267 -14.30 12.67 4.79
N GLU A 268 -13.82 13.84 4.42
CA GLU A 268 -14.69 15.01 4.26
C GLU A 268 -15.44 14.96 2.92
N THR A 269 -16.74 15.18 2.96
CA THR A 269 -17.56 15.37 1.75
C THR A 269 -17.52 16.84 1.30
N LYS A 270 -17.92 17.08 0.06
CA LYS A 270 -18.06 18.45 -0.49
C LYS A 270 -19.01 19.33 0.31
N ASP A 271 -19.94 18.72 1.03
CA ASP A 271 -20.93 19.39 1.89
C ASP A 271 -20.42 19.65 3.33
N GLY A 272 -19.13 19.34 3.59
CA GLY A 272 -18.51 19.54 4.90
C GLY A 272 -18.89 18.51 5.96
N LYS A 273 -19.56 17.41 5.58
CA LYS A 273 -19.82 16.29 6.49
C LYS A 273 -18.59 15.41 6.59
N VAL A 274 -18.36 14.92 7.79
CA VAL A 274 -17.27 14.00 8.09
C VAL A 274 -17.81 12.57 8.13
N HIS A 275 -17.16 11.66 7.44
CA HIS A 275 -17.53 10.25 7.38
C HIS A 275 -16.32 9.41 7.79
N THR A 276 -16.50 8.56 8.80
CA THR A 276 -15.50 7.58 9.20
C THR A 276 -15.56 6.37 8.26
N VAL A 277 -14.45 6.04 7.61
CA VAL A 277 -14.36 4.91 6.68
C VAL A 277 -13.95 3.66 7.44
N LEU A 278 -14.82 2.65 7.45
CA LEU A 278 -14.60 1.38 8.14
C LEU A 278 -14.04 0.28 7.22
N GLY A 279 -14.25 0.41 5.91
CA GLY A 279 -13.71 -0.57 4.99
C GLY A 279 -13.92 -0.22 3.52
N ILE A 280 -13.05 -0.78 2.69
CA ILE A 280 -13.04 -0.64 1.24
C ILE A 280 -13.17 -2.04 0.64
N ILE A 281 -14.17 -2.27 -0.19
CA ILE A 281 -14.30 -3.51 -0.95
C ILE A 281 -14.05 -3.21 -2.42
N ALA A 282 -12.90 -3.64 -2.92
CA ALA A 282 -12.49 -3.40 -4.30
C ALA A 282 -11.65 -4.54 -4.85
N ASN A 283 -11.67 -4.70 -6.17
CA ASN A 283 -10.67 -5.50 -6.86
C ASN A 283 -9.64 -4.55 -7.47
N LEU A 284 -8.41 -4.60 -6.96
CA LEU A 284 -7.32 -3.73 -7.42
C LEU A 284 -6.90 -4.00 -8.87
N ALA A 285 -7.29 -5.12 -9.47
CA ALA A 285 -7.12 -5.33 -10.91
C ALA A 285 -7.92 -4.32 -11.77
N ASP A 286 -8.97 -3.72 -11.20
CA ASP A 286 -9.74 -2.64 -11.84
C ASP A 286 -9.12 -1.24 -11.61
N TYR A 287 -8.06 -1.14 -10.80
CA TYR A 287 -7.27 0.07 -10.65
C TYR A 287 -6.04 0.00 -11.55
N SER A 288 -5.92 0.95 -12.48
CA SER A 288 -4.78 1.01 -13.39
C SER A 288 -3.76 2.02 -12.89
N LEU A 289 -2.54 1.53 -12.68
CA LEU A 289 -1.38 2.34 -12.31
C LEU A 289 -0.49 2.53 -13.54
N GLY A 290 -0.50 3.73 -14.09
CA GLY A 290 0.37 4.12 -15.20
C GLY A 290 1.75 4.54 -14.70
N ALA A 291 2.78 4.28 -15.51
CA ALA A 291 4.13 4.71 -15.22
C ALA A 291 4.90 5.07 -16.50
N ASP A 292 5.84 5.98 -16.39
CA ASP A 292 6.79 6.25 -17.46
C ASP A 292 7.76 5.05 -17.61
N LYS A 293 8.11 4.71 -18.85
CA LYS A 293 9.10 3.66 -19.19
C LYS A 293 8.94 2.34 -18.41
N GLY A 294 7.69 1.87 -18.29
CA GLY A 294 7.43 0.58 -17.62
C GLY A 294 7.44 0.61 -16.09
N GLY A 295 7.45 1.78 -15.49
CA GLY A 295 7.31 1.96 -14.05
C GLY A 295 8.60 1.82 -13.26
N GLU A 296 9.71 2.05 -13.90
CA GLU A 296 11.01 2.05 -13.24
C GLU A 296 11.10 3.16 -12.19
N LYS A 297 11.67 2.79 -11.05
CA LYS A 297 12.13 3.73 -10.04
C LYS A 297 13.50 4.22 -10.46
N ALA A 298 13.70 5.51 -10.47
CA ALA A 298 14.99 6.13 -10.75
C ALA A 298 15.70 6.43 -9.43
N LEU A 299 16.88 5.87 -9.25
CA LEU A 299 17.75 6.16 -8.12
C LEU A 299 18.87 7.06 -8.59
N PHE A 300 19.03 8.19 -7.92
CA PHE A 300 20.11 9.14 -8.13
C PHE A 300 20.91 9.27 -6.84
N ASP A 301 22.22 9.36 -6.96
CA ASP A 301 23.13 9.66 -5.85
C ASP A 301 24.06 10.80 -6.25
N ASP A 302 24.36 11.65 -5.28
CA ASP A 302 25.23 12.80 -5.45
C ASP A 302 26.00 13.09 -4.16
N PHE A 303 27.19 13.61 -4.29
CA PHE A 303 28.03 14.01 -3.17
C PHE A 303 28.02 15.52 -3.01
N ASP A 304 27.56 15.97 -1.85
CA ASP A 304 27.57 17.37 -1.47
C ASP A 304 28.92 17.73 -0.83
N ILE A 305 29.74 18.44 -1.58
CA ILE A 305 31.09 18.82 -1.16
C ILE A 305 31.04 19.83 -0.01
N ASP A 306 30.02 20.70 0.03
CA ASP A 306 29.93 21.78 1.01
C ASP A 306 29.63 21.25 2.42
N PHE A 307 28.89 20.13 2.50
CA PHE A 307 28.44 19.52 3.75
C PHE A 307 29.04 18.14 4.04
N ASN A 308 29.97 17.64 3.21
CA ASN A 308 30.56 16.28 3.32
C ASN A 308 29.52 15.17 3.42
N GLN A 309 28.42 15.26 2.65
CA GLN A 309 27.27 14.35 2.73
C GLN A 309 27.02 13.64 1.40
N MET A 310 26.67 12.35 1.47
CA MET A 310 26.07 11.62 0.36
C MET A 310 24.57 11.86 0.37
N LYS A 311 24.02 12.21 -0.79
CA LYS A 311 22.58 12.39 -1.00
C LYS A 311 22.05 11.30 -1.90
N TYR A 312 20.94 10.72 -1.52
CA TYR A 312 20.23 9.70 -2.28
C TYR A 312 18.82 10.21 -2.59
N LEU A 313 18.42 10.13 -3.84
CA LEU A 313 17.08 10.47 -4.31
C LEU A 313 16.51 9.25 -5.03
N LEU A 314 15.39 8.75 -4.54
CA LEU A 314 14.60 7.73 -5.21
C LEU A 314 13.31 8.37 -5.67
N GLU A 315 13.03 8.32 -6.97
CA GLU A 315 11.81 8.89 -7.54
C GLU A 315 11.11 7.93 -8.49
N THR A 316 9.81 8.11 -8.64
CA THR A 316 8.99 7.42 -9.63
C THR A 316 7.93 8.38 -10.14
N ARG A 317 7.59 8.28 -11.42
CA ARG A 317 6.53 9.08 -12.01
C ARG A 317 5.34 8.20 -12.34
N ARG A 318 4.21 8.45 -11.65
CA ARG A 318 3.03 7.60 -11.68
C ARG A 318 1.76 8.37 -11.92
N SER A 319 0.77 7.68 -12.49
CA SER A 319 -0.62 8.09 -12.49
C SER A 319 -1.49 6.89 -12.13
N GLY A 320 -2.64 7.13 -11.53
CA GLY A 320 -3.49 6.02 -11.11
C GLY A 320 -4.96 6.38 -11.03
N ALA A 321 -5.83 5.46 -11.42
CA ALA A 321 -7.26 5.60 -11.22
C ALA A 321 -7.99 4.26 -11.38
N LEU A 322 -9.18 4.15 -10.77
CA LEU A 322 -10.15 3.11 -11.12
C LEU A 322 -10.58 3.28 -12.57
N VAL A 323 -10.47 2.22 -13.35
CA VAL A 323 -10.80 2.25 -14.79
C VAL A 323 -12.23 1.79 -15.08
N LYS A 324 -12.85 1.04 -14.17
CA LYS A 324 -14.18 0.46 -14.36
C LYS A 324 -15.20 1.12 -13.43
N PRO A 325 -16.35 1.55 -13.95
CA PRO A 325 -17.43 2.08 -13.13
C PRO A 325 -17.94 1.05 -12.11
N TYR A 326 -18.35 1.53 -10.93
CA TYR A 326 -18.90 0.72 -9.83
C TYR A 326 -17.96 -0.42 -9.37
N SER A 327 -16.65 -0.20 -9.42
CA SER A 327 -15.65 -1.22 -9.08
C SER A 327 -15.16 -1.17 -7.63
N ALA A 328 -15.61 -0.21 -6.84
CA ALA A 328 -15.34 -0.14 -5.40
C ALA A 328 -16.62 0.14 -4.61
N LEU A 329 -16.70 -0.41 -3.39
CA LEU A 329 -17.68 -0.06 -2.37
C LEU A 329 -16.92 0.46 -1.14
N ILE A 330 -17.27 1.65 -0.70
CA ILE A 330 -16.72 2.25 0.52
C ILE A 330 -17.77 2.15 1.59
N ILE A 331 -17.46 1.50 2.68
CA ILE A 331 -18.34 1.36 3.83
C ILE A 331 -17.96 2.46 4.82
N GLU A 332 -18.88 3.36 5.06
CA GLU A 332 -18.63 4.54 5.88
C GLU A 332 -19.78 4.79 6.87
N ASN A 333 -19.43 5.45 7.96
CA ASN A 333 -20.39 5.93 8.93
C ASN A 333 -20.40 7.45 8.94
N VAL A 334 -21.56 8.05 9.02
CA VAL A 334 -21.74 9.51 9.13
C VAL A 334 -21.60 9.89 10.60
N GLU A 335 -20.71 10.81 10.91
CA GLU A 335 -20.60 11.40 12.24
C GLU A 335 -21.67 12.45 12.49
#